data_ae61dd57dac361ca5c0a375f6eb94c21
#
_entry.id   ae61dd57dac361ca5c0a375f6eb94c21
#
_cell.length_a   1.000
_cell.length_b   1.000
_cell.length_c   1.000
_cell.angle_alpha   90.00
_cell.angle_beta   90.00
_cell.angle_gamma   90.00
#
_symmetry.space_group_name_H-M   'P 1'
#
loop_
_entity.id
_entity.type
_entity.pdbx_description
1 polymer ?
#
loop_
_entity_poly.entity_id
_entity_poly.type
_entity_poly.pdbx_seq_one_letter_code
_entity_poly.pdbx_strand_id
1 'polypeptide(L)'
;MWGKPTLGFAGVDVYPEERQQAIAAQVISQGRASVTELAQTYDVTTETVRRDLAVLDRAGVLRRVHGGAVPTRALHLVEPSVEAREATRAAHKRAIAHAAAEFFPQSGATVLLDAGTTTARLAALLPPDRELLVVTNSVPIAARLAGLGSISLQVLGGRVRGLTQATVGDQAMATLGALRVDVAFIGANGITARHGLSPPDPDEAAVKR
;
A
#
# COMPACT_ATOMS: atom_id res chain seq x y z
N MET A 1 26.64 26.85 14.25
CA MET A 1 26.82 27.24 12.86
C MET A 1 27.72 26.18 12.21
N TRP A 2 27.12 25.12 11.65
CA TRP A 2 27.86 24.03 11.00
C TRP A 2 27.46 24.03 9.54
N GLY A 3 28.43 24.36 8.69
CA GLY A 3 28.26 24.45 7.23
C GLY A 3 28.01 23.07 6.61
N LYS A 4 27.06 23.02 5.69
CA LYS A 4 26.86 21.89 4.79
C LYS A 4 28.11 21.73 3.90
N PRO A 5 28.67 20.53 3.71
CA PRO A 5 29.66 20.31 2.68
C PRO A 5 28.94 20.29 1.31
N THR A 6 29.07 21.37 0.56
CA THR A 6 28.87 21.41 -0.88
C THR A 6 30.06 20.72 -1.54
N LEU A 7 29.90 19.44 -1.89
CA LEU A 7 30.79 18.79 -2.86
C LEU A 7 30.47 19.36 -4.25
N GLY A 8 31.13 20.44 -4.59
CA GLY A 8 31.13 21.01 -5.94
C GLY A 8 31.96 20.14 -6.87
N PHE A 9 31.32 19.40 -7.75
CA PHE A 9 31.92 18.81 -8.93
C PHE A 9 31.79 19.80 -10.09
N ALA A 10 32.57 20.89 -10.06
CA ALA A 10 32.71 21.76 -11.20
C ALA A 10 33.98 21.32 -11.97
N GLY A 11 33.82 20.73 -13.17
CA GLY A 11 34.89 20.64 -14.17
C GLY A 11 35.77 19.40 -14.19
N VAL A 12 35.31 18.24 -13.72
CA VAL A 12 35.97 16.96 -13.97
C VAL A 12 35.06 16.11 -14.85
N ASP A 13 35.57 15.62 -15.99
CA ASP A 13 34.90 14.58 -16.79
C ASP A 13 34.72 13.36 -15.90
N VAL A 14 33.55 13.27 -15.24
CA VAL A 14 33.22 12.12 -14.40
C VAL A 14 32.97 10.93 -15.31
N TYR A 15 33.78 9.87 -15.16
CA TYR A 15 33.59 8.65 -15.94
C TYR A 15 32.18 8.13 -15.79
N PRO A 16 31.60 7.51 -16.84
CA PRO A 16 30.20 7.03 -16.82
C PRO A 16 29.87 6.15 -15.60
N GLU A 17 30.80 5.27 -15.21
CA GLU A 17 30.61 4.37 -14.07
C GLU A 17 30.56 5.12 -12.74
N GLU A 18 31.41 6.10 -12.54
CA GLU A 18 31.44 6.95 -11.32
C GLU A 18 30.17 7.78 -11.23
N ARG A 19 29.73 8.36 -12.35
CA ARG A 19 28.47 9.10 -12.43
C ARG A 19 27.27 8.22 -12.12
N GLN A 20 27.22 7.01 -12.66
CA GLN A 20 26.16 6.05 -12.39
C GLN A 20 26.11 5.66 -10.90
N GLN A 21 27.26 5.43 -10.27
CA GLN A 21 27.32 5.17 -8.82
C GLN A 21 26.81 6.36 -8.00
N ALA A 22 27.21 7.58 -8.36
CA ALA A 22 26.78 8.80 -7.69
C ALA A 22 25.26 9.04 -7.86
N ILE A 23 24.73 8.84 -9.08
CA ILE A 23 23.29 8.88 -9.37
C ILE A 23 22.54 7.84 -8.51
N ALA A 24 23.06 6.60 -8.44
CA ALA A 24 22.43 5.54 -7.65
C ALA A 24 22.40 5.91 -6.15
N ALA A 25 23.51 6.38 -5.59
CA ALA A 25 23.60 6.83 -4.21
C ALA A 25 22.63 7.98 -3.91
N GLN A 26 22.55 8.98 -4.78
CA GLN A 26 21.63 10.11 -4.65
C GLN A 26 20.17 9.67 -4.66
N VAL A 27 19.76 8.87 -5.65
CA VAL A 27 18.38 8.36 -5.75
C VAL A 27 18.01 7.51 -4.54
N ILE A 28 18.93 6.65 -4.05
CA ILE A 28 18.70 5.81 -2.88
C ILE A 28 18.54 6.68 -1.61
N SER A 29 19.36 7.72 -1.43
CA SER A 29 19.30 8.58 -0.25
C SER A 29 18.09 9.49 -0.22
N GLN A 30 17.65 9.99 -1.39
CA GLN A 30 16.52 10.92 -1.53
C GLN A 30 15.18 10.23 -1.77
N GLY A 31 15.20 8.91 -2.05
CA GLY A 31 14.00 8.12 -2.36
C GLY A 31 13.46 8.33 -3.80
N ARG A 32 13.91 9.35 -4.50
CA ARG A 32 13.63 9.64 -5.93
C ARG A 32 14.54 10.75 -6.45
N ALA A 33 14.75 10.79 -7.77
CA ALA A 33 15.30 11.98 -8.44
C ALA A 33 14.71 12.08 -9.85
N SER A 34 14.51 13.30 -10.34
CA SER A 34 14.09 13.57 -11.70
C SER A 34 15.28 13.61 -12.67
N VAL A 35 15.00 13.32 -13.95
CA VAL A 35 16.01 13.43 -15.02
C VAL A 35 16.60 14.85 -15.08
N THR A 36 15.75 15.87 -14.89
CA THR A 36 16.19 17.28 -14.95
C THR A 36 17.10 17.64 -13.78
N GLU A 37 16.75 17.25 -12.55
CA GLU A 37 17.58 17.47 -11.37
C GLU A 37 18.95 16.80 -11.51
N LEU A 38 18.95 15.52 -11.95
CA LEU A 38 20.19 14.77 -12.16
C LEU A 38 21.07 15.40 -13.25
N ALA A 39 20.45 15.86 -14.35
CA ALA A 39 21.17 16.54 -15.44
C ALA A 39 21.87 17.82 -14.95
N GLN A 40 21.19 18.61 -14.11
CA GLN A 40 21.76 19.81 -13.49
C GLN A 40 22.84 19.47 -12.46
N THR A 41 22.60 18.46 -11.61
CA THR A 41 23.56 18.08 -10.54
C THR A 41 24.89 17.58 -11.10
N TYR A 42 24.86 16.82 -12.19
CA TYR A 42 26.06 16.20 -12.79
C TYR A 42 26.56 16.90 -14.03
N ASP A 43 25.97 18.05 -14.38
CA ASP A 43 26.34 18.86 -15.55
C ASP A 43 26.41 18.05 -16.86
N VAL A 44 25.36 17.26 -17.11
CA VAL A 44 25.22 16.43 -18.30
C VAL A 44 23.86 16.64 -18.95
N THR A 45 23.72 16.19 -20.20
CA THR A 45 22.41 16.28 -20.90
C THR A 45 21.38 15.33 -20.27
N THR A 46 20.11 15.67 -20.39
CA THR A 46 18.99 14.79 -19.97
C THR A 46 19.02 13.44 -20.69
N GLU A 47 19.55 13.39 -21.90
CA GLU A 47 19.72 12.15 -22.66
C GLU A 47 20.81 11.27 -22.07
N THR A 48 21.92 11.86 -21.61
CA THR A 48 22.98 11.14 -20.88
C THR A 48 22.40 10.52 -19.60
N VAL A 49 21.66 11.31 -18.81
CA VAL A 49 20.98 10.80 -17.60
C VAL A 49 20.03 9.65 -17.94
N ARG A 50 19.22 9.76 -19.01
CA ARG A 50 18.32 8.68 -19.40
C ARG A 50 19.06 7.38 -19.74
N ARG A 51 20.26 7.47 -20.36
CA ARG A 51 21.11 6.31 -20.64
C ARG A 51 21.66 5.70 -19.37
N ASP A 52 22.18 6.53 -18.46
CA ASP A 52 22.70 6.08 -17.16
C ASP A 52 21.60 5.40 -16.33
N LEU A 53 20.42 6.00 -16.25
CA LEU A 53 19.27 5.39 -15.59
C LEU A 53 18.84 4.08 -16.25
N ALA A 54 18.98 3.95 -17.58
CA ALA A 54 18.67 2.70 -18.28
C ALA A 54 19.69 1.59 -17.96
N VAL A 55 20.95 1.93 -17.74
CA VAL A 55 21.97 0.97 -17.28
C VAL A 55 21.66 0.51 -15.85
N LEU A 56 21.38 1.44 -14.94
CA LEU A 56 21.07 1.16 -13.54
C LEU A 56 19.77 0.38 -13.35
N ASP A 57 18.77 0.62 -14.19
CA ASP A 57 17.50 -0.12 -14.21
C ASP A 57 17.71 -1.58 -14.66
N ARG A 58 18.47 -1.79 -15.75
CA ARG A 58 18.84 -3.14 -16.21
C ARG A 58 19.68 -3.92 -15.20
N ALA A 59 20.56 -3.20 -14.48
CA ALA A 59 21.36 -3.78 -13.41
C ALA A 59 20.55 -4.03 -12.11
N GLY A 60 19.27 -3.65 -12.07
CA GLY A 60 18.41 -3.82 -10.89
C GLY A 60 18.75 -2.90 -9.71
N VAL A 61 19.62 -1.91 -9.89
CA VAL A 61 20.05 -0.96 -8.84
C VAL A 61 18.98 0.09 -8.56
N LEU A 62 18.40 0.62 -9.63
CA LEU A 62 17.31 1.59 -9.61
C LEU A 62 16.15 1.10 -10.48
N ARG A 63 15.02 1.79 -10.38
CA ARG A 63 13.90 1.60 -11.28
C ARG A 63 13.56 2.92 -11.97
N ARG A 64 13.47 2.90 -13.30
CA ARG A 64 13.04 4.07 -14.07
C ARG A 64 11.53 4.27 -13.91
N VAL A 65 11.14 5.53 -13.71
CA VAL A 65 9.74 5.98 -13.70
C VAL A 65 9.58 7.12 -14.71
N HIS A 66 8.34 7.56 -14.95
CA HIS A 66 8.12 8.68 -15.86
C HIS A 66 8.82 9.95 -15.33
N GLY A 67 9.81 10.42 -16.07
CA GLY A 67 10.58 11.64 -15.75
C GLY A 67 11.72 11.48 -14.74
N GLY A 68 12.07 10.25 -14.28
CA GLY A 68 13.12 10.06 -13.28
C GLY A 68 13.42 8.62 -12.92
N ALA A 69 13.95 8.44 -11.70
CA ALA A 69 14.21 7.14 -11.11
C ALA A 69 13.87 7.10 -9.61
N VAL A 70 13.63 5.90 -9.12
CA VAL A 70 13.43 5.57 -7.70
C VAL A 70 14.31 4.36 -7.34
N PRO A 71 14.69 4.16 -6.07
CA PRO A 71 15.39 2.95 -5.67
C PRO A 71 14.60 1.70 -6.03
N THR A 72 15.25 0.63 -6.46
CA THR A 72 14.59 -0.67 -6.72
C THR A 72 13.82 -1.15 -5.47
N ARG A 73 14.33 -0.88 -4.27
CA ARG A 73 13.63 -1.12 -2.99
C ARG A 73 12.44 -0.21 -2.73
N ALA A 74 12.33 0.95 -3.41
CA ALA A 74 11.19 1.86 -3.21
C ALA A 74 9.94 1.42 -3.98
N LEU A 75 10.08 0.54 -4.98
CA LEU A 75 8.94 -0.12 -5.64
C LEU A 75 8.58 -1.46 -5.01
N HIS A 76 9.51 -2.10 -4.29
CA HIS A 76 9.17 -2.90 -3.14
C HIS A 76 8.97 -1.89 -1.98
N LEU A 77 7.88 -1.18 -1.96
CA LEU A 77 7.27 -0.83 -0.69
C LEU A 77 7.24 -2.16 0.05
N VAL A 78 8.17 -2.33 1.00
CA VAL A 78 8.07 -3.44 1.96
C VAL A 78 6.73 -3.18 2.61
N GLU A 79 5.73 -3.87 2.11
CA GLU A 79 4.39 -3.75 2.69
C GLU A 79 4.54 -4.13 4.15
N PRO A 80 4.30 -3.21 5.07
CA PRO A 80 4.52 -3.51 6.48
C PRO A 80 3.49 -4.57 6.92
N SER A 81 3.92 -5.47 7.79
CA SER A 81 3.02 -6.48 8.37
C SER A 81 1.82 -5.84 9.07
N VAL A 82 0.80 -6.65 9.34
CA VAL A 82 -0.40 -6.18 10.07
C VAL A 82 0.01 -5.54 11.40
N GLU A 83 0.95 -6.14 12.15
CA GLU A 83 1.43 -5.64 13.43
C GLU A 83 2.09 -4.26 13.30
N ALA A 84 2.98 -4.09 12.33
CA ALA A 84 3.63 -2.81 12.07
C ALA A 84 2.63 -1.74 11.62
N ARG A 85 1.64 -2.13 10.80
CA ARG A 85 0.54 -1.25 10.37
C ARG A 85 -0.39 -0.89 11.52
N GLU A 86 -0.62 -1.79 12.48
CA GLU A 86 -1.49 -1.53 13.63
C GLU A 86 -0.97 -0.36 14.49
N ALA A 87 0.33 -0.30 14.73
CA ALA A 87 0.96 0.77 15.49
C ALA A 87 0.99 2.11 14.74
N THR A 88 1.09 2.05 13.40
CA THR A 88 1.26 3.24 12.56
C THR A 88 -0.04 4.02 12.44
N ARG A 89 -0.01 5.34 12.74
CA ARG A 89 -1.17 6.27 12.62
C ARG A 89 -2.42 5.78 13.36
N ALA A 90 -2.27 5.16 14.53
CA ALA A 90 -3.35 4.56 15.29
C ALA A 90 -4.51 5.54 15.62
N ALA A 91 -4.19 6.80 15.93
CA ALA A 91 -5.20 7.84 16.20
C ALA A 91 -6.07 8.14 14.98
N HIS A 92 -5.46 8.29 13.78
CA HIS A 92 -6.20 8.52 12.54
C HIS A 92 -7.11 7.33 12.20
N LYS A 93 -6.61 6.10 12.36
CA LYS A 93 -7.41 4.89 12.11
C LYS A 93 -8.61 4.77 13.05
N ARG A 94 -8.43 5.15 14.33
CA ARG A 94 -9.56 5.22 15.27
C ARG A 94 -10.60 6.24 14.84
N ALA A 95 -10.17 7.45 14.47
CA ALA A 95 -11.09 8.49 14.00
C ALA A 95 -11.87 8.05 12.74
N ILE A 96 -11.18 7.42 11.78
CA ILE A 96 -11.81 6.86 10.58
C ILE A 96 -12.81 5.75 10.96
N ALA A 97 -12.43 4.84 11.85
CA ALA A 97 -13.32 3.76 12.28
C ALA A 97 -14.58 4.30 12.97
N HIS A 98 -14.46 5.29 13.85
CA HIS A 98 -15.61 5.92 14.48
C HIS A 98 -16.53 6.62 13.47
N ALA A 99 -15.99 7.39 12.54
CA ALA A 99 -16.78 8.01 11.49
C ALA A 99 -17.46 6.96 10.59
N ALA A 100 -16.76 5.87 10.24
CA ALA A 100 -17.33 4.80 9.44
C ALA A 100 -18.43 4.01 10.18
N ALA A 101 -18.40 3.94 11.51
CA ALA A 101 -19.40 3.22 12.30
C ALA A 101 -20.81 3.83 12.18
N GLU A 102 -20.92 5.11 11.82
CA GLU A 102 -22.23 5.76 11.56
C GLU A 102 -22.95 5.17 10.34
N PHE A 103 -22.21 4.49 9.46
CA PHE A 103 -22.75 3.83 8.26
C PHE A 103 -23.12 2.36 8.49
N PHE A 104 -23.04 1.83 9.70
CA PHE A 104 -23.54 0.48 9.96
C PHE A 104 -25.05 0.40 9.72
N PRO A 105 -25.51 -0.60 8.94
CA PRO A 105 -26.92 -0.74 8.62
C PRO A 105 -27.73 -1.26 9.82
N GLN A 106 -29.05 -1.30 9.66
CA GLN A 106 -29.95 -1.88 10.65
C GLN A 106 -29.84 -3.41 10.70
N SER A 107 -30.46 -4.03 11.71
CA SER A 107 -30.54 -5.48 11.85
C SER A 107 -31.09 -6.17 10.60
N GLY A 108 -30.58 -7.35 10.31
CA GLY A 108 -30.93 -8.16 9.14
C GLY A 108 -30.11 -7.87 7.88
N ALA A 109 -29.25 -6.86 7.92
CA ALA A 109 -28.42 -6.49 6.78
C ALA A 109 -27.10 -7.28 6.72
N THR A 110 -26.49 -7.27 5.52
CA THR A 110 -25.19 -7.88 5.23
C THR A 110 -24.11 -6.81 5.10
N VAL A 111 -23.04 -6.97 5.84
CA VAL A 111 -21.88 -6.05 5.88
C VAL A 111 -20.63 -6.77 5.42
N LEU A 112 -19.94 -6.23 4.42
CA LEU A 112 -18.59 -6.68 4.04
C LEU A 112 -17.54 -5.85 4.76
N LEU A 113 -16.65 -6.51 5.49
CA LEU A 113 -15.47 -5.92 6.13
C LEU A 113 -14.20 -6.46 5.48
N ASP A 114 -13.52 -5.62 4.70
CA ASP A 114 -12.26 -5.97 4.07
C ASP A 114 -11.10 -6.08 5.08
N ALA A 115 -10.07 -6.83 4.73
CA ALA A 115 -8.88 -6.97 5.56
C ALA A 115 -8.10 -5.65 5.69
N GLY A 116 -7.76 -5.29 6.92
CA GLY A 116 -6.98 -4.09 7.22
C GLY A 116 -7.06 -3.65 8.67
N THR A 117 -6.07 -2.90 9.12
CA THR A 117 -6.02 -2.43 10.52
C THR A 117 -7.05 -1.36 10.85
N THR A 118 -7.53 -0.60 9.87
CA THR A 118 -8.62 0.38 10.04
C THR A 118 -9.96 -0.33 10.11
N THR A 119 -10.22 -1.27 9.21
CA THR A 119 -11.44 -2.08 9.19
C THR A 119 -11.54 -3.01 10.39
N ALA A 120 -10.41 -3.53 10.92
CA ALA A 120 -10.38 -4.27 12.18
C ALA A 120 -10.79 -3.41 13.39
N ARG A 121 -10.46 -2.12 13.40
CA ARG A 121 -10.94 -1.18 14.42
C ARG A 121 -12.43 -0.88 14.26
N LEU A 122 -12.92 -0.78 13.03
CA LEU A 122 -14.34 -0.64 12.75
C LEU A 122 -15.12 -1.88 13.19
N ALA A 123 -14.61 -3.09 12.94
CA ALA A 123 -15.21 -4.34 13.41
C ALA A 123 -15.41 -4.39 14.94
N ALA A 124 -14.52 -3.72 15.70
CA ALA A 124 -14.65 -3.61 17.15
C ALA A 124 -15.79 -2.66 17.61
N LEU A 125 -16.35 -1.88 16.69
CA LEU A 125 -17.44 -0.91 16.93
C LEU A 125 -18.80 -1.43 16.42
N LEU A 126 -18.87 -2.69 15.99
CA LEU A 126 -20.15 -3.28 15.56
C LEU A 126 -21.17 -3.18 16.70
N PRO A 127 -22.40 -2.71 16.39
CA PRO A 127 -23.45 -2.56 17.39
C PRO A 127 -23.84 -3.93 17.96
N PRO A 128 -23.79 -4.11 19.29
CA PRO A 128 -24.10 -5.42 19.91
C PRO A 128 -25.59 -5.77 19.88
N ASP A 129 -26.41 -4.79 19.66
CA ASP A 129 -27.88 -4.88 19.60
C ASP A 129 -28.44 -5.10 18.19
N ARG A 130 -27.57 -5.21 17.18
CA ARG A 130 -27.97 -5.46 15.79
C ARG A 130 -27.58 -6.86 15.34
N GLU A 131 -28.51 -7.58 14.81
CA GLU A 131 -28.26 -8.88 14.14
C GLU A 131 -27.77 -8.62 12.72
N LEU A 132 -26.50 -8.93 12.44
CA LEU A 132 -25.88 -8.66 11.14
C LEU A 132 -25.24 -9.93 10.59
N LEU A 133 -25.34 -10.10 9.27
CA LEU A 133 -24.46 -11.01 8.54
C LEU A 133 -23.18 -10.25 8.18
N VAL A 134 -22.06 -10.64 8.77
CA VAL A 134 -20.75 -10.04 8.45
C VAL A 134 -19.96 -10.97 7.57
N VAL A 135 -19.57 -10.48 6.40
CA VAL A 135 -18.66 -11.15 5.47
C VAL A 135 -17.28 -10.52 5.58
N THR A 136 -16.24 -11.31 5.68
CA THR A 136 -14.87 -10.78 5.73
C THR A 136 -13.86 -11.72 5.07
N ASN A 137 -12.83 -11.13 4.45
CA ASN A 137 -11.62 -11.82 4.01
C ASN A 137 -10.46 -11.68 5.03
N SER A 138 -10.73 -11.16 6.22
CA SER A 138 -9.73 -10.89 7.25
C SER A 138 -9.73 -11.97 8.33
N VAL A 139 -8.64 -12.70 8.50
CA VAL A 139 -8.48 -13.67 9.58
C VAL A 139 -8.59 -13.01 10.97
N PRO A 140 -7.95 -11.85 11.26
CA PRO A 140 -8.10 -11.18 12.54
C PRO A 140 -9.53 -10.69 12.84
N ILE A 141 -10.23 -10.16 11.83
CA ILE A 141 -11.62 -9.74 12.01
C ILE A 141 -12.49 -10.96 12.28
N ALA A 142 -12.32 -12.03 11.51
CA ALA A 142 -13.07 -13.27 11.71
C ALA A 142 -12.86 -13.84 13.13
N ALA A 143 -11.61 -13.92 13.59
CA ALA A 143 -11.30 -14.38 14.94
C ALA A 143 -11.95 -13.54 16.04
N ARG A 144 -12.02 -12.22 15.86
CA ARG A 144 -12.67 -11.29 16.78
C ARG A 144 -14.18 -11.49 16.85
N LEU A 145 -14.82 -11.72 15.70
CA LEU A 145 -16.28 -11.75 15.60
C LEU A 145 -16.90 -13.14 15.85
N ALA A 146 -16.10 -14.21 15.73
CA ALA A 146 -16.57 -15.59 15.76
C ALA A 146 -17.33 -16.02 17.03
N GLY A 147 -17.25 -15.29 18.12
CA GLY A 147 -17.95 -15.61 19.38
C GLY A 147 -19.10 -14.66 19.70
N LEU A 148 -19.42 -13.71 18.84
CA LEU A 148 -20.46 -12.72 19.09
C LEU A 148 -21.84 -13.26 18.64
N GLY A 149 -22.77 -13.45 19.58
CA GLY A 149 -24.08 -14.05 19.31
C GLY A 149 -24.99 -13.24 18.39
N SER A 150 -24.77 -11.94 18.26
CA SER A 150 -25.51 -11.05 17.34
C SER A 150 -24.97 -11.05 15.92
N ILE A 151 -23.81 -11.71 15.67
CA ILE A 151 -23.16 -11.70 14.37
C ILE A 151 -23.23 -13.09 13.73
N SER A 152 -23.88 -13.18 12.58
CA SER A 152 -23.70 -14.31 11.66
C SER A 152 -22.45 -14.03 10.83
N LEU A 153 -21.41 -14.85 10.98
CA LEU A 153 -20.10 -14.60 10.36
C LEU A 153 -19.87 -15.53 9.16
N GLN A 154 -19.57 -14.94 8.01
CA GLN A 154 -19.06 -15.63 6.84
C GLN A 154 -17.63 -15.19 6.52
N VAL A 155 -16.70 -16.13 6.52
CA VAL A 155 -15.30 -15.87 6.12
C VAL A 155 -15.13 -16.28 4.67
N LEU A 156 -14.57 -15.38 3.86
CA LEU A 156 -14.20 -15.72 2.48
C LEU A 156 -13.05 -16.73 2.51
N GLY A 157 -13.25 -17.87 1.86
CA GLY A 157 -12.23 -18.91 1.73
C GLY A 157 -11.06 -18.48 0.87
N GLY A 158 -10.04 -19.35 0.78
CA GLY A 158 -8.88 -19.14 -0.09
C GLY A 158 -7.55 -19.21 0.63
N ARG A 159 -6.49 -18.75 -0.05
CA ARG A 159 -5.13 -18.70 0.49
C ARG A 159 -4.98 -17.50 1.43
N VAL A 160 -4.46 -17.72 2.63
CA VAL A 160 -4.14 -16.62 3.55
C VAL A 160 -2.80 -16.00 3.15
N ARG A 161 -2.80 -14.70 2.89
CA ARG A 161 -1.60 -13.91 2.68
C ARG A 161 -1.03 -13.49 4.03
N GLY A 162 0.09 -14.11 4.45
CA GLY A 162 0.64 -13.97 5.80
C GLY A 162 0.92 -12.54 6.22
N LEU A 163 1.37 -11.67 5.29
CA LEU A 163 1.72 -10.28 5.56
C LEU A 163 0.52 -9.42 6.00
N THR A 164 -0.64 -9.64 5.41
CA THR A 164 -1.87 -8.85 5.65
C THR A 164 -2.94 -9.65 6.38
N GLN A 165 -2.72 -10.97 6.53
CA GLN A 165 -3.67 -11.93 7.12
C GLN A 165 -5.05 -11.87 6.42
N ALA A 166 -5.02 -11.58 5.11
CA ALA A 166 -6.18 -11.57 4.24
C ALA A 166 -6.28 -12.87 3.45
N THR A 167 -7.49 -13.38 3.26
CA THR A 167 -7.76 -14.45 2.30
C THR A 167 -7.88 -13.86 0.89
N VAL A 168 -7.25 -14.51 -0.08
CA VAL A 168 -7.16 -14.09 -1.48
C VAL A 168 -7.26 -15.30 -2.42
N GLY A 169 -7.37 -15.03 -3.72
CA GLY A 169 -7.38 -16.03 -4.77
C GLY A 169 -8.78 -16.39 -5.26
N ASP A 170 -8.84 -17.35 -6.19
CA ASP A 170 -10.06 -17.67 -6.95
C ASP A 170 -11.26 -18.07 -6.07
N GLN A 171 -11.02 -18.78 -4.96
CA GLN A 171 -12.07 -19.20 -4.06
C GLN A 171 -12.71 -17.97 -3.36
N ALA A 172 -11.89 -17.00 -2.90
CA ALA A 172 -12.39 -15.76 -2.32
C ALA A 172 -13.20 -14.97 -3.36
N MET A 173 -12.68 -14.88 -4.58
CA MET A 173 -13.33 -14.18 -5.69
C MET A 173 -14.64 -14.83 -6.11
N ALA A 174 -14.69 -16.17 -6.23
CA ALA A 174 -15.90 -16.88 -6.59
C ALA A 174 -17.01 -16.68 -5.54
N THR A 175 -16.67 -16.76 -4.25
CA THR A 175 -17.62 -16.50 -3.16
C THR A 175 -18.10 -15.06 -3.20
N LEU A 176 -17.19 -14.09 -3.34
CA LEU A 176 -17.52 -12.66 -3.37
C LEU A 176 -18.43 -12.32 -4.55
N GLY A 177 -18.17 -12.88 -5.74
CA GLY A 177 -18.98 -12.68 -6.94
C GLY A 177 -20.43 -13.21 -6.82
N ALA A 178 -20.67 -14.16 -5.94
CA ALA A 178 -22.01 -14.73 -5.66
C ALA A 178 -22.77 -13.97 -4.56
N LEU A 179 -22.12 -13.07 -3.84
CA LEU A 179 -22.72 -12.34 -2.72
C LEU A 179 -23.38 -11.04 -3.16
N ARG A 180 -24.35 -10.62 -2.36
CA ARG A 180 -24.88 -9.25 -2.36
C ARG A 180 -24.76 -8.73 -0.94
N VAL A 181 -24.21 -7.55 -0.79
CA VAL A 181 -24.01 -6.90 0.50
C VAL A 181 -24.69 -5.54 0.50
N ASP A 182 -25.24 -5.13 1.64
CA ASP A 182 -25.90 -3.84 1.78
C ASP A 182 -24.86 -2.72 1.95
N VAL A 183 -23.79 -2.99 2.70
CA VAL A 183 -22.69 -2.04 2.94
C VAL A 183 -21.35 -2.77 2.87
N ALA A 184 -20.37 -2.15 2.21
CA ALA A 184 -18.99 -2.64 2.15
C ALA A 184 -18.02 -1.58 2.68
N PHE A 185 -17.16 -1.98 3.62
CA PHE A 185 -16.05 -1.17 4.11
C PHE A 185 -14.74 -1.71 3.57
N ILE A 186 -14.17 -0.99 2.61
CA ILE A 186 -12.99 -1.40 1.86
C ILE A 186 -11.78 -0.60 2.32
N GLY A 187 -10.70 -1.30 2.69
CA GLY A 187 -9.42 -0.70 3.03
C GLY A 187 -8.58 -0.40 1.77
N ALA A 188 -7.85 0.72 1.78
CA ALA A 188 -6.93 1.08 0.71
C ALA A 188 -5.61 1.58 1.27
N ASN A 189 -4.50 1.32 0.53
CA ASN A 189 -3.18 1.85 0.84
C ASN A 189 -2.98 3.24 0.25
N GLY A 190 -3.64 3.54 -0.85
CA GLY A 190 -3.63 4.83 -1.51
C GLY A 190 -4.89 5.05 -2.35
N ILE A 191 -5.23 6.30 -2.57
CA ILE A 191 -6.32 6.71 -3.45
C ILE A 191 -5.86 7.89 -4.31
N THR A 192 -6.15 7.83 -5.59
CA THR A 192 -5.91 8.94 -6.52
C THR A 192 -7.10 9.13 -7.44
N ALA A 193 -7.34 10.36 -7.91
CA ALA A 193 -8.40 10.63 -8.87
C ALA A 193 -8.21 9.88 -10.20
N ARG A 194 -6.96 9.64 -10.60
CA ARG A 194 -6.65 8.97 -11.88
C ARG A 194 -6.71 7.44 -11.80
N HIS A 195 -6.26 6.85 -10.71
CA HIS A 195 -6.06 5.39 -10.60
C HIS A 195 -7.00 4.71 -9.59
N GLY A 196 -7.87 5.48 -8.92
CA GLY A 196 -8.76 4.95 -7.88
C GLY A 196 -8.00 4.43 -6.66
N LEU A 197 -8.50 3.35 -6.08
CA LEU A 197 -7.89 2.66 -4.95
C LEU A 197 -6.70 1.81 -5.43
N SER A 198 -5.60 1.86 -4.71
CA SER A 198 -4.37 1.14 -5.08
C SER A 198 -3.85 0.31 -3.91
N PRO A 199 -4.13 -0.99 -3.85
CA PRO A 199 -3.43 -1.92 -2.98
C PRO A 199 -2.08 -2.32 -3.62
N PRO A 200 -1.07 -2.70 -2.81
CA PRO A 200 0.25 -3.09 -3.33
C PRO A 200 0.30 -4.49 -3.94
N ASP A 201 -0.66 -5.34 -3.63
CA ASP A 201 -0.72 -6.74 -4.04
C ASP A 201 -1.83 -6.98 -5.06
N PRO A 202 -1.57 -7.69 -6.17
CA PRO A 202 -2.57 -7.90 -7.23
C PRO A 202 -3.72 -8.81 -6.79
N ASP A 203 -3.49 -9.80 -5.91
CA ASP A 203 -4.55 -10.68 -5.44
C ASP A 203 -5.50 -9.94 -4.49
N GLU A 204 -4.96 -9.05 -3.62
CA GLU A 204 -5.79 -8.15 -2.83
C GLU A 204 -6.51 -7.11 -3.68
N ALA A 205 -5.86 -6.64 -4.75
CA ALA A 205 -6.50 -5.73 -5.71
C ALA A 205 -7.71 -6.39 -6.38
N ALA A 206 -7.63 -7.67 -6.70
CA ALA A 206 -8.73 -8.42 -7.27
C ALA A 206 -9.94 -8.49 -6.31
N VAL A 207 -9.71 -8.79 -5.03
CA VAL A 207 -10.76 -8.85 -4.01
C VAL A 207 -11.45 -7.50 -3.78
N LYS A 208 -10.77 -6.38 -4.05
CA LYS A 208 -11.28 -5.01 -3.82
C LYS A 208 -11.96 -4.35 -5.03
N ARG A 209 -12.03 -5.05 -6.16
CA ARG A 209 -12.72 -4.60 -7.39
C ARG A 209 -14.17 -5.04 -7.45
#